data_760c8101177514e58c4315ddc492bd11
#
_entry.id   760c8101177514e58c4315ddc492bd11
#
_cell.length_a   1.000
_cell.length_b   1.000
_cell.length_c   1.000
_cell.angle_alpha   90.00
_cell.angle_beta   90.00
_cell.angle_gamma   90.00
#
_symmetry.space_group_name_H-M   'P 1'
#
loop_
_entity.id
_entity.type
_entity.pdbx_description
1 polymer ?
#
loop_
_entity_poly.entity_id
_entity_poly.type
_entity_poly.pdbx_seq_one_letter_code
_entity_poly.pdbx_strand_id
1 'polypeptide(L)'
;MSLESYIKKYKHDNIIEILKLDKYKWNFSYLSRNPNITWDIIKENPDKPWNWSGISDNPNITWDIIKENPDKPWNWCYISWNRNITLDIIQANPDKPWNWSGISKNPNITWDIIQANPYKPWNWYFISKNPNITWDIIKENHDKHWDWSNISYNPNITWDIIKANLSEPSEAHKPWDWYFISLNPNITWDIIKENPDKPWNWLYISENPNITWDIIQANIDKPWDWRGISRNRNINWDIIKNNMDKSWCWDNLSDNPNIFELSTNKKIEIAREYFAQKRIVRHWRECISNPAYLVCQRRLIREFQELI
;
A
#
# COMPACT_ATOMS: atom_id res chain seq x y z
N MET A 1 -7.44 -20.53 -17.23
CA MET A 1 -6.99 -19.56 -16.19
C MET A 1 -5.56 -19.89 -15.77
N SER A 2 -4.69 -18.90 -15.63
CA SER A 2 -3.33 -19.09 -15.09
C SER A 2 -3.39 -19.23 -13.55
N LEU A 3 -2.29 -19.73 -12.92
CA LEU A 3 -2.19 -19.79 -11.47
C LEU A 3 -2.30 -18.38 -10.85
N GLU A 4 -1.65 -17.39 -11.45
CA GLU A 4 -1.70 -15.99 -11.01
C GLU A 4 -3.13 -15.45 -11.01
N SER A 5 -3.89 -15.68 -12.10
CA SER A 5 -5.30 -15.29 -12.18
C SER A 5 -6.17 -16.01 -11.15
N TYR A 6 -5.83 -17.27 -10.83
CA TYR A 6 -6.54 -18.04 -9.82
C TYR A 6 -6.30 -17.48 -8.41
N ILE A 7 -5.04 -17.16 -8.08
CA ILE A 7 -4.68 -16.53 -6.80
C ILE A 7 -5.35 -15.14 -6.67
N LYS A 8 -5.36 -14.36 -7.76
CA LYS A 8 -6.00 -13.05 -7.79
C LYS A 8 -7.50 -13.15 -7.54
N LYS A 9 -8.16 -14.11 -8.20
CA LYS A 9 -9.60 -14.37 -7.98
C LYS A 9 -9.86 -14.80 -6.54
N TYR A 10 -9.08 -15.74 -5.99
CA TYR A 10 -9.22 -16.18 -4.60
C TYR A 10 -9.10 -14.99 -3.62
N LYS A 11 -8.09 -14.12 -3.82
CA LYS A 11 -7.90 -12.92 -3.01
C LYS A 11 -9.12 -11.99 -3.10
N HIS A 12 -9.63 -11.76 -4.29
CA HIS A 12 -10.84 -10.96 -4.53
C HIS A 12 -12.05 -11.51 -3.76
N ASP A 13 -12.37 -12.78 -3.95
CA ASP A 13 -13.50 -13.44 -3.30
C ASP A 13 -13.36 -13.39 -1.77
N ASN A 14 -12.16 -13.64 -1.25
CA ASN A 14 -11.87 -13.58 0.18
C ASN A 14 -12.05 -12.17 0.77
N ILE A 15 -11.66 -11.13 0.04
CA ILE A 15 -11.88 -9.73 0.48
C ILE A 15 -13.38 -9.46 0.58
N ILE A 16 -14.17 -9.83 -0.42
CA ILE A 16 -15.62 -9.64 -0.40
C ILE A 16 -16.25 -10.36 0.81
N GLU A 17 -15.84 -11.59 1.09
CA GLU A 17 -16.33 -12.33 2.26
C GLU A 17 -15.96 -11.64 3.58
N ILE A 18 -14.72 -11.15 3.72
CA ILE A 18 -14.28 -10.41 4.92
C ILE A 18 -15.07 -9.11 5.09
N LEU A 19 -15.36 -8.39 4.01
CA LEU A 19 -16.12 -7.13 4.04
C LEU A 19 -17.60 -7.33 4.41
N LYS A 20 -18.16 -8.54 4.26
CA LYS A 20 -19.51 -8.88 4.70
C LYS A 20 -19.63 -9.12 6.22
N LEU A 21 -18.49 -9.32 6.91
CA LEU A 21 -18.49 -9.63 8.34
C LEU A 21 -18.64 -8.36 9.19
N ASP A 22 -19.84 -8.06 9.65
CA ASP A 22 -20.18 -6.87 10.46
C ASP A 22 -19.42 -6.76 11.79
N LYS A 23 -18.82 -7.88 12.26
CA LYS A 23 -18.01 -7.88 13.48
C LYS A 23 -16.71 -7.07 13.36
N TYR A 24 -16.26 -6.76 12.14
CA TYR A 24 -15.10 -5.93 11.88
C TYR A 24 -15.55 -4.50 11.59
N LYS A 25 -15.06 -3.57 12.37
CA LYS A 25 -15.40 -2.14 12.26
C LYS A 25 -14.59 -1.46 11.15
N TRP A 26 -14.78 -1.90 9.90
CA TRP A 26 -14.09 -1.31 8.76
C TRP A 26 -14.45 0.15 8.56
N ASN A 27 -13.42 0.98 8.38
CA ASN A 27 -13.61 2.37 8.00
C ASN A 27 -13.52 2.50 6.47
N PHE A 28 -14.68 2.69 5.82
CA PHE A 28 -14.76 2.76 4.36
C PHE A 28 -14.07 4.00 3.77
N SER A 29 -13.86 5.07 4.53
CA SER A 29 -13.05 6.21 4.08
C SER A 29 -11.59 5.79 3.83
N TYR A 30 -11.05 4.94 4.69
CA TYR A 30 -9.71 4.39 4.55
C TYR A 30 -9.66 3.21 3.59
N LEU A 31 -10.63 2.29 3.65
CA LEU A 31 -10.72 1.17 2.71
C LEU A 31 -10.76 1.62 1.26
N SER A 32 -11.47 2.72 0.96
CA SER A 32 -11.61 3.23 -0.40
C SER A 32 -10.27 3.51 -1.09
N ARG A 33 -9.22 3.86 -0.34
CA ARG A 33 -7.86 4.08 -0.89
C ARG A 33 -6.93 2.88 -0.74
N ASN A 34 -7.39 1.81 -0.06
CA ASN A 34 -6.57 0.63 0.16
C ASN A 34 -6.24 -0.06 -1.18
N PRO A 35 -4.96 -0.40 -1.46
CA PRO A 35 -4.55 -0.99 -2.74
C PRO A 35 -5.12 -2.40 -3.00
N ASN A 36 -5.72 -3.04 -2.01
CA ASN A 36 -6.41 -4.30 -2.19
C ASN A 36 -7.85 -4.14 -2.69
N ILE A 37 -8.42 -2.95 -2.56
CA ILE A 37 -9.76 -2.65 -3.04
C ILE A 37 -9.67 -2.25 -4.52
N THR A 38 -10.08 -3.15 -5.40
CA THR A 38 -10.07 -2.94 -6.85
C THR A 38 -11.34 -2.25 -7.33
N TRP A 39 -11.31 -1.72 -8.56
CA TRP A 39 -12.50 -1.15 -9.20
C TRP A 39 -13.65 -2.15 -9.30
N ASP A 40 -13.33 -3.45 -9.52
CA ASP A 40 -14.34 -4.51 -9.58
C ASP A 40 -15.02 -4.72 -8.23
N ILE A 41 -14.27 -4.75 -7.13
CA ILE A 41 -14.84 -4.82 -5.75
C ILE A 41 -15.80 -3.65 -5.50
N ILE A 42 -15.43 -2.44 -5.92
CA ILE A 42 -16.28 -1.24 -5.75
C ILE A 42 -17.58 -1.39 -6.55
N LYS A 43 -17.50 -1.82 -7.81
CA LYS A 43 -18.67 -2.02 -8.69
C LYS A 43 -19.61 -3.13 -8.19
N GLU A 44 -19.04 -4.21 -7.66
CA GLU A 44 -19.80 -5.36 -7.15
C GLU A 44 -20.46 -5.08 -5.79
N ASN A 45 -20.05 -4.01 -5.10
CA ASN A 45 -20.58 -3.62 -3.78
C ASN A 45 -21.01 -2.14 -3.74
N PRO A 46 -21.96 -1.73 -4.58
CA PRO A 46 -22.35 -0.32 -4.73
C PRO A 46 -23.11 0.25 -3.52
N ASP A 47 -23.63 -0.63 -2.67
CA ASP A 47 -24.34 -0.33 -1.42
C ASP A 47 -23.42 0.03 -0.25
N LYS A 48 -22.11 -0.23 -0.38
CA LYS A 48 -21.15 0.10 0.66
C LYS A 48 -20.84 1.61 0.66
N PRO A 49 -20.59 2.21 1.84
CA PRO A 49 -20.38 3.65 1.96
C PRO A 49 -18.96 4.06 1.50
N TRP A 50 -18.66 3.81 0.22
CA TRP A 50 -17.38 4.17 -0.38
C TRP A 50 -17.13 5.68 -0.36
N ASN A 51 -15.89 6.06 -0.04
CA ASN A 51 -15.44 7.45 -0.08
C ASN A 51 -14.79 7.78 -1.41
N TRP A 52 -15.37 8.65 -2.21
CA TRP A 52 -14.88 8.99 -3.55
C TRP A 52 -13.53 9.72 -3.54
N SER A 53 -13.19 10.44 -2.48
CA SER A 53 -11.83 10.99 -2.31
C SER A 53 -10.81 9.86 -2.18
N GLY A 54 -11.12 8.85 -1.35
CA GLY A 54 -10.28 7.65 -1.21
C GLY A 54 -10.19 6.84 -2.51
N ILE A 55 -11.34 6.63 -3.21
CA ILE A 55 -11.34 5.97 -4.53
C ILE A 55 -10.45 6.72 -5.52
N SER A 56 -10.53 8.04 -5.57
CA SER A 56 -9.73 8.86 -6.50
C SER A 56 -8.21 8.73 -6.27
N ASP A 57 -7.77 8.48 -5.03
CA ASP A 57 -6.37 8.25 -4.65
C ASP A 57 -5.96 6.76 -4.78
N ASN A 58 -6.91 5.86 -4.96
CA ASN A 58 -6.64 4.42 -4.97
C ASN A 58 -5.73 4.04 -6.15
N PRO A 59 -4.62 3.31 -5.93
CA PRO A 59 -3.67 2.95 -6.97
C PRO A 59 -4.24 2.00 -8.05
N ASN A 60 -5.42 1.42 -7.84
CA ASN A 60 -6.10 0.62 -8.85
C ASN A 60 -6.96 1.46 -9.81
N ILE A 61 -7.15 2.75 -9.52
CA ILE A 61 -7.91 3.65 -10.39
C ILE A 61 -6.96 4.25 -11.43
N THR A 62 -7.15 3.84 -12.68
CA THR A 62 -6.39 4.31 -13.83
C THR A 62 -7.09 5.48 -14.52
N TRP A 63 -6.35 6.18 -15.40
CA TRP A 63 -6.93 7.23 -16.23
C TRP A 63 -8.06 6.72 -17.13
N ASP A 64 -7.97 5.46 -17.61
CA ASP A 64 -9.03 4.86 -18.43
C ASP A 64 -10.32 4.66 -17.64
N ILE A 65 -10.23 4.17 -16.40
CA ILE A 65 -11.41 4.05 -15.51
C ILE A 65 -12.07 5.41 -15.31
N ILE A 66 -11.30 6.48 -15.11
CA ILE A 66 -11.82 7.84 -14.91
C ILE A 66 -12.54 8.33 -16.18
N LYS A 67 -11.94 8.13 -17.36
CA LYS A 67 -12.54 8.51 -18.66
C LYS A 67 -13.82 7.75 -18.98
N GLU A 68 -13.85 6.44 -18.66
CA GLU A 68 -15.01 5.58 -18.90
C GLU A 68 -16.17 5.83 -17.93
N ASN A 69 -15.90 6.52 -16.82
CA ASN A 69 -16.90 6.81 -15.78
C ASN A 69 -16.93 8.31 -15.40
N PRO A 70 -17.21 9.21 -16.36
CA PRO A 70 -17.13 10.67 -16.13
C PRO A 70 -18.23 11.21 -15.22
N ASP A 71 -19.30 10.46 -15.02
CA ASP A 71 -20.43 10.77 -14.16
C ASP A 71 -20.17 10.51 -12.67
N LYS A 72 -19.09 9.84 -12.33
CA LYS A 72 -18.74 9.56 -10.95
C LYS A 72 -18.19 10.82 -10.25
N PRO A 73 -18.44 10.98 -8.94
CA PRO A 73 -18.03 12.17 -8.19
C PRO A 73 -16.52 12.12 -7.86
N TRP A 74 -15.69 12.11 -8.90
CA TRP A 74 -14.23 12.09 -8.79
C TRP A 74 -13.71 13.33 -8.04
N ASN A 75 -12.79 13.12 -7.12
CA ASN A 75 -12.08 14.20 -6.44
C ASN A 75 -10.76 14.52 -7.15
N TRP A 76 -10.73 15.62 -7.89
CA TRP A 76 -9.58 16.02 -8.71
C TRP A 76 -8.32 16.34 -7.91
N CYS A 77 -8.44 16.78 -6.66
CA CYS A 77 -7.28 16.93 -5.79
C CYS A 77 -6.58 15.57 -5.60
N TYR A 78 -7.36 14.53 -5.30
CA TYR A 78 -6.85 13.17 -5.09
C TYR A 78 -6.46 12.46 -6.38
N ILE A 79 -7.19 12.68 -7.50
CA ILE A 79 -6.75 12.22 -8.82
C ILE A 79 -5.36 12.78 -9.14
N SER A 80 -5.10 14.05 -8.85
CA SER A 80 -3.78 14.67 -9.10
C SER A 80 -2.64 14.02 -8.29
N TRP A 81 -2.94 13.37 -7.16
CA TRP A 81 -1.98 12.59 -6.37
C TRP A 81 -1.75 11.18 -6.91
N ASN A 82 -2.74 10.65 -7.62
CA ASN A 82 -2.75 9.25 -8.03
C ASN A 82 -1.55 8.94 -8.91
N ARG A 83 -0.80 7.88 -8.56
CA ARG A 83 0.41 7.44 -9.28
C ARG A 83 0.18 7.04 -10.73
N ASN A 84 -1.07 6.76 -11.11
CA ASN A 84 -1.43 6.42 -12.49
C ASN A 84 -1.62 7.67 -13.37
N ILE A 85 -1.55 8.86 -12.78
CA ILE A 85 -1.64 10.14 -13.50
C ILE A 85 -0.22 10.63 -13.78
N THR A 86 0.17 10.62 -15.06
CA THR A 86 1.47 11.09 -15.53
C THR A 86 1.40 12.55 -15.99
N LEU A 87 2.56 13.17 -16.15
CA LEU A 87 2.62 14.54 -16.71
C LEU A 87 1.99 14.62 -18.11
N ASP A 88 2.17 13.58 -18.94
CA ASP A 88 1.58 13.52 -20.29
C ASP A 88 0.05 13.55 -20.23
N ILE A 89 -0.56 12.82 -19.27
CA ILE A 89 -2.01 12.87 -19.05
C ILE A 89 -2.47 14.28 -18.67
N ILE A 90 -1.73 14.94 -17.77
CA ILE A 90 -2.02 16.31 -17.32
C ILE A 90 -1.94 17.29 -18.49
N GLN A 91 -0.88 17.20 -19.29
CA GLN A 91 -0.64 18.07 -20.44
C GLN A 91 -1.66 17.84 -21.58
N ALA A 92 -2.04 16.57 -21.81
CA ALA A 92 -3.03 16.22 -22.80
C ALA A 92 -4.48 16.59 -22.40
N ASN A 93 -4.71 16.95 -21.13
CA ASN A 93 -6.04 17.27 -20.60
C ASN A 93 -6.02 18.56 -19.76
N PRO A 94 -5.62 19.72 -20.36
CA PRO A 94 -5.43 20.97 -19.63
C PRO A 94 -6.73 21.59 -19.12
N ASP A 95 -7.87 21.14 -19.63
CA ASP A 95 -9.22 21.56 -19.25
C ASP A 95 -9.69 20.96 -17.92
N LYS A 96 -9.01 19.93 -17.42
CA LYS A 96 -9.36 19.29 -16.15
C LYS A 96 -8.88 20.12 -14.96
N PRO A 97 -9.63 20.13 -13.85
CA PRO A 97 -9.32 20.94 -12.68
C PRO A 97 -8.18 20.32 -11.84
N TRP A 98 -7.00 20.20 -12.44
CA TRP A 98 -5.80 19.67 -11.80
C TRP A 98 -5.39 20.48 -10.57
N ASN A 99 -5.04 19.79 -9.50
CA ASN A 99 -4.55 20.41 -8.26
C ASN A 99 -3.02 20.30 -8.17
N TRP A 100 -2.33 21.43 -8.21
CA TRP A 100 -0.86 21.45 -8.22
C TRP A 100 -0.24 20.98 -6.90
N SER A 101 -0.90 21.15 -5.75
CA SER A 101 -0.47 20.51 -4.51
C SER A 101 -0.51 18.98 -4.62
N GLY A 102 -1.57 18.46 -5.24
CA GLY A 102 -1.68 17.02 -5.55
C GLY A 102 -0.59 16.57 -6.53
N ILE A 103 -0.39 17.29 -7.63
CA ILE A 103 0.68 17.02 -8.60
C ILE A 103 2.04 17.00 -7.91
N SER A 104 2.34 17.96 -7.02
CA SER A 104 3.61 18.01 -6.29
C SER A 104 3.88 16.77 -5.42
N LYS A 105 2.84 16.09 -4.95
CA LYS A 105 2.93 14.83 -4.20
C LYS A 105 3.10 13.61 -5.10
N ASN A 106 2.73 13.72 -6.38
CA ASN A 106 2.70 12.59 -7.30
C ASN A 106 4.12 12.02 -7.53
N PRO A 107 4.34 10.70 -7.37
CA PRO A 107 5.66 10.08 -7.52
C PRO A 107 6.22 10.12 -8.94
N ASN A 108 5.40 10.46 -9.95
CA ASN A 108 5.88 10.64 -11.33
C ASN A 108 6.55 12.01 -11.56
N ILE A 109 6.49 12.94 -10.59
CA ILE A 109 7.12 14.25 -10.70
C ILE A 109 8.58 14.14 -10.29
N THR A 110 9.48 14.35 -11.25
CA THR A 110 10.93 14.36 -11.07
C THR A 110 11.45 15.78 -10.88
N TRP A 111 12.72 15.90 -10.44
CA TRP A 111 13.37 17.20 -10.32
C TRP A 111 13.46 17.92 -11.67
N ASP A 112 13.76 17.21 -12.76
CA ASP A 112 13.82 17.79 -14.12
C ASP A 112 12.48 18.40 -14.55
N ILE A 113 11.36 17.75 -14.20
CA ILE A 113 10.01 18.29 -14.46
C ILE A 113 9.81 19.60 -13.70
N ILE A 114 10.22 19.66 -12.43
CA ILE A 114 10.10 20.86 -11.60
C ILE A 114 10.93 22.01 -12.21
N GLN A 115 12.19 21.72 -12.58
CA GLN A 115 13.08 22.70 -13.20
C GLN A 115 12.58 23.20 -14.56
N ALA A 116 12.02 22.30 -15.39
CA ALA A 116 11.45 22.65 -16.69
C ALA A 116 10.14 23.47 -16.58
N ASN A 117 9.51 23.50 -15.39
CA ASN A 117 8.23 24.17 -15.16
C ASN A 117 8.28 25.11 -13.94
N PRO A 118 9.21 26.08 -13.87
CA PRO A 118 9.46 26.88 -12.67
C PRO A 118 8.30 27.80 -12.27
N TYR A 119 7.40 28.11 -13.21
CA TYR A 119 6.27 29.01 -12.98
C TYR A 119 5.00 28.28 -12.49
N LYS A 120 5.04 26.96 -12.35
CA LYS A 120 3.91 26.21 -11.80
C LYS A 120 3.87 26.38 -10.28
N PRO A 121 2.67 26.40 -9.67
CA PRO A 121 2.54 26.61 -8.23
C PRO A 121 2.88 25.33 -7.45
N TRP A 122 4.13 24.94 -7.49
CA TRP A 122 4.67 23.79 -6.79
C TRP A 122 4.49 23.92 -5.28
N ASN A 123 4.04 22.84 -4.63
CA ASN A 123 3.94 22.76 -3.19
C ASN A 123 5.20 22.11 -2.60
N TRP A 124 6.09 22.91 -2.04
CA TRP A 124 7.39 22.48 -1.50
C TRP A 124 7.26 21.53 -0.31
N TYR A 125 6.17 21.60 0.46
CA TYR A 125 5.85 20.62 1.48
C TYR A 125 5.78 19.19 0.91
N PHE A 126 5.11 19.00 -0.22
CA PHE A 126 5.01 17.69 -0.86
C PHE A 126 6.25 17.32 -1.67
N ILE A 127 6.88 18.28 -2.34
CA ILE A 127 8.14 18.05 -3.07
C ILE A 127 9.22 17.54 -2.12
N SER A 128 9.35 18.08 -0.92
CA SER A 128 10.38 17.70 0.04
C SER A 128 10.37 16.22 0.42
N LYS A 129 9.23 15.54 0.36
CA LYS A 129 9.13 14.09 0.62
C LYS A 129 9.02 13.23 -0.64
N ASN A 130 9.05 13.86 -1.83
CA ASN A 130 8.97 13.11 -3.08
C ASN A 130 10.20 12.20 -3.23
N PRO A 131 10.04 10.88 -3.56
CA PRO A 131 11.14 9.93 -3.66
C PRO A 131 12.15 10.25 -4.78
N ASN A 132 11.81 11.15 -5.71
CA ASN A 132 12.72 11.62 -6.75
C ASN A 132 13.63 12.79 -6.30
N ILE A 133 13.43 13.30 -5.08
CA ILE A 133 14.27 14.37 -4.49
C ILE A 133 15.35 13.72 -3.64
N THR A 134 16.60 13.80 -4.10
CA THR A 134 17.76 13.26 -3.41
C THR A 134 18.40 14.29 -2.47
N TRP A 135 19.30 13.83 -1.60
CA TRP A 135 20.08 14.71 -0.73
C TRP A 135 20.95 15.71 -1.52
N ASP A 136 21.51 15.29 -2.67
CA ASP A 136 22.33 16.15 -3.53
C ASP A 136 21.48 17.27 -4.14
N ILE A 137 20.27 16.97 -4.62
CA ILE A 137 19.32 17.99 -5.09
C ILE A 137 19.04 19.02 -3.98
N ILE A 138 18.81 18.58 -2.76
CA ILE A 138 18.54 19.48 -1.62
C ILE A 138 19.74 20.38 -1.33
N LYS A 139 20.96 19.82 -1.32
CA LYS A 139 22.20 20.58 -1.06
C LYS A 139 22.48 21.63 -2.15
N GLU A 140 22.34 21.22 -3.42
CA GLU A 140 22.62 22.10 -4.57
C GLU A 140 21.57 23.20 -4.72
N ASN A 141 20.37 23.01 -4.16
CA ASN A 141 19.25 23.95 -4.27
C ASN A 141 18.77 24.42 -2.88
N HIS A 142 19.73 24.80 -2.01
CA HIS A 142 19.44 25.19 -0.63
C HIS A 142 18.61 26.48 -0.50
N ASP A 143 18.46 27.25 -1.59
CA ASP A 143 17.64 28.45 -1.72
C ASP A 143 16.13 28.15 -1.85
N LYS A 144 15.74 26.89 -2.09
CA LYS A 144 14.34 26.49 -2.22
C LYS A 144 13.65 26.37 -0.85
N HIS A 145 12.33 26.46 -0.88
CA HIS A 145 11.48 26.41 0.33
C HIS A 145 11.31 24.97 0.85
N TRP A 146 12.42 24.28 1.12
CA TRP A 146 12.40 22.91 1.62
C TRP A 146 11.68 22.82 2.97
N ASP A 147 10.79 21.82 3.12
CA ASP A 147 10.16 21.44 4.37
C ASP A 147 10.97 20.36 5.07
N TRP A 148 11.62 20.69 6.17
CA TRP A 148 12.55 19.78 6.85
C TRP A 148 11.85 18.62 7.56
N SER A 149 10.60 18.78 7.96
CA SER A 149 9.81 17.66 8.49
C SER A 149 9.62 16.59 7.41
N ASN A 150 9.23 17.00 6.20
CA ASN A 150 9.07 16.06 5.09
C ASN A 150 10.41 15.55 4.52
N ILE A 151 11.48 16.35 4.55
CA ILE A 151 12.84 15.86 4.26
C ILE A 151 13.21 14.74 5.23
N SER A 152 12.93 14.90 6.52
CA SER A 152 13.22 13.86 7.53
C SER A 152 12.56 12.51 7.24
N TYR A 153 11.42 12.51 6.55
CA TYR A 153 10.70 11.30 6.09
C TYR A 153 11.13 10.80 4.72
N ASN A 154 11.83 11.63 3.92
CA ASN A 154 12.17 11.28 2.54
C ASN A 154 13.04 10.00 2.48
N PRO A 155 12.71 8.99 1.64
CA PRO A 155 13.43 7.72 1.57
C PRO A 155 14.89 7.84 1.09
N ASN A 156 15.29 8.98 0.51
CA ASN A 156 16.68 9.24 0.14
C ASN A 156 17.52 9.82 1.29
N ILE A 157 16.91 10.10 2.44
CA ILE A 157 17.62 10.58 3.64
C ILE A 157 17.96 9.38 4.52
N THR A 158 19.23 9.02 4.53
CA THR A 158 19.75 7.90 5.30
C THR A 158 20.14 8.32 6.72
N TRP A 159 20.32 7.34 7.62
CA TRP A 159 20.83 7.60 8.96
C TRP A 159 22.21 8.28 8.94
N ASP A 160 23.09 7.93 7.99
CA ASP A 160 24.41 8.55 7.88
C ASP A 160 24.32 10.04 7.52
N ILE A 161 23.37 10.43 6.65
CA ILE A 161 23.11 11.83 6.35
C ILE A 161 22.65 12.59 7.61
N ILE A 162 21.69 12.02 8.35
CA ILE A 162 21.19 12.62 9.60
C ILE A 162 22.32 12.75 10.62
N LYS A 163 23.06 11.66 10.86
CA LYS A 163 24.16 11.60 11.82
C LYS A 163 25.28 12.58 11.50
N ALA A 164 25.70 12.68 10.24
CA ALA A 164 26.69 13.64 9.80
C ALA A 164 26.26 15.07 10.12
N ASN A 165 25.00 15.41 9.84
CA ASN A 165 24.46 16.75 10.12
C ASN A 165 24.28 17.04 11.63
N LEU A 166 24.03 16.02 12.45
CA LEU A 166 23.98 16.18 13.92
C LEU A 166 25.37 16.45 14.54
N SER A 167 26.43 16.09 13.83
CA SER A 167 27.83 16.29 14.25
C SER A 167 28.38 17.66 13.83
N GLU A 168 27.67 18.41 12.98
CA GLU A 168 28.07 19.76 12.56
C GLU A 168 27.93 20.77 13.72
N PRO A 169 28.64 21.91 13.68
CA PRO A 169 28.41 22.98 14.65
C PRO A 169 26.92 23.39 14.70
N SER A 170 26.46 23.80 15.87
CA SER A 170 25.02 24.07 16.12
C SER A 170 24.39 25.06 15.13
N GLU A 171 25.16 26.00 14.57
CA GLU A 171 24.70 26.97 13.57
C GLU A 171 24.43 26.38 12.21
N ALA A 172 24.99 25.17 11.90
CA ALA A 172 24.80 24.46 10.66
C ALA A 172 23.77 23.31 10.77
N HIS A 173 23.26 23.07 11.98
CA HIS A 173 22.31 21.99 12.19
C HIS A 173 21.03 22.19 11.36
N LYS A 174 20.69 21.17 10.61
CA LYS A 174 19.39 21.13 9.91
C LYS A 174 18.29 20.83 10.94
N PRO A 175 17.10 21.45 10.79
CA PRO A 175 15.99 21.26 11.73
C PRO A 175 15.28 19.93 11.49
N TRP A 176 15.98 18.83 11.76
CA TRP A 176 15.45 17.49 11.66
C TRP A 176 14.24 17.27 12.55
N ASP A 177 13.21 16.61 12.01
CA ASP A 177 12.00 16.27 12.73
C ASP A 177 12.03 14.79 13.17
N TRP A 178 12.21 14.56 14.46
CA TRP A 178 12.31 13.20 15.02
C TRP A 178 11.03 12.38 14.92
N TYR A 179 9.86 13.03 14.81
CA TYR A 179 8.62 12.34 14.46
C TYR A 179 8.76 11.62 13.12
N PHE A 180 9.17 12.37 12.10
CA PHE A 180 9.31 11.86 10.75
C PHE A 180 10.58 11.01 10.56
N ILE A 181 11.67 11.26 11.27
CA ILE A 181 12.83 10.36 11.31
C ILE A 181 12.41 9.00 11.83
N SER A 182 11.60 8.91 12.90
CA SER A 182 11.13 7.64 13.45
C SER A 182 10.35 6.77 12.43
N LEU A 183 9.70 7.40 11.46
CA LEU A 183 8.96 6.72 10.40
C LEU A 183 9.80 6.48 9.13
N ASN A 184 10.99 7.10 9.02
CA ASN A 184 11.81 7.00 7.82
C ASN A 184 12.21 5.55 7.54
N PRO A 185 12.04 5.04 6.29
CA PRO A 185 12.32 3.65 5.94
C PRO A 185 13.80 3.24 6.04
N ASN A 186 14.71 4.20 6.22
CA ASN A 186 16.14 3.91 6.47
C ASN A 186 16.47 3.75 7.96
N ILE A 187 15.51 3.99 8.85
CA ILE A 187 15.71 3.80 10.30
C ILE A 187 15.32 2.36 10.66
N THR A 188 16.31 1.57 11.00
CA THR A 188 16.16 0.16 11.39
C THR A 188 16.04 0.02 12.91
N TRP A 189 15.60 -1.16 13.35
CA TRP A 189 15.57 -1.49 14.78
C TRP A 189 16.96 -1.42 15.45
N ASP A 190 18.03 -1.79 14.72
CA ASP A 190 19.40 -1.70 15.24
C ASP A 190 19.83 -0.24 15.48
N ILE A 191 19.52 0.67 14.56
CA ILE A 191 19.77 2.11 14.74
C ILE A 191 19.05 2.63 15.99
N ILE A 192 17.80 2.24 16.22
CA ILE A 192 17.02 2.64 17.40
C ILE A 192 17.68 2.13 18.68
N LYS A 193 18.09 0.85 18.72
CA LYS A 193 18.74 0.25 19.88
C LYS A 193 20.10 0.88 20.20
N GLU A 194 20.88 1.21 19.16
CA GLU A 194 22.21 1.80 19.30
C GLU A 194 22.13 3.30 19.70
N ASN A 195 21.00 3.94 19.56
CA ASN A 195 20.80 5.36 19.83
C ASN A 195 19.59 5.61 20.77
N PRO A 196 19.57 5.02 21.99
CA PRO A 196 18.41 5.08 22.87
C PRO A 196 18.17 6.49 23.46
N ASP A 197 19.17 7.39 23.42
CA ASP A 197 19.13 8.77 23.88
C ASP A 197 18.41 9.71 22.91
N LYS A 198 18.12 9.28 21.70
CA LYS A 198 17.43 10.12 20.72
C LYS A 198 15.92 10.20 21.01
N PRO A 199 15.29 11.35 20.70
CA PRO A 199 13.87 11.56 21.00
C PRO A 199 12.95 10.82 20.01
N TRP A 200 13.08 9.50 19.97
CA TRP A 200 12.26 8.64 19.13
C TRP A 200 10.77 8.77 19.44
N ASN A 201 9.95 8.82 18.39
CA ASN A 201 8.49 8.77 18.54
C ASN A 201 7.95 7.35 18.37
N TRP A 202 7.46 6.76 19.45
CA TRP A 202 7.03 5.35 19.45
C TRP A 202 5.79 5.06 18.62
N LEU A 203 4.90 6.02 18.38
CA LEU A 203 3.80 5.85 17.43
C LEU A 203 4.37 5.59 16.03
N TYR A 204 5.33 6.41 15.59
CA TYR A 204 5.93 6.29 14.26
C TYR A 204 6.96 5.16 14.17
N ILE A 205 7.69 4.83 15.25
CA ILE A 205 8.47 3.58 15.29
C ILE A 205 7.56 2.37 15.07
N SER A 206 6.41 2.33 15.75
CA SER A 206 5.46 1.22 15.63
C SER A 206 4.90 1.07 14.20
N GLU A 207 4.79 2.16 13.44
CA GLU A 207 4.36 2.19 12.04
C GLU A 207 5.52 1.93 11.05
N ASN A 208 6.80 2.06 11.51
CA ASN A 208 7.96 1.97 10.64
C ASN A 208 8.05 0.60 9.91
N PRO A 209 8.30 0.56 8.58
CA PRO A 209 8.33 -0.67 7.80
C PRO A 209 9.45 -1.65 8.19
N ASN A 210 10.49 -1.20 8.92
CA ASN A 210 11.55 -2.07 9.42
C ASN A 210 11.21 -2.74 10.77
N ILE A 211 10.09 -2.39 11.38
CA ILE A 211 9.61 -3.00 12.62
C ILE A 211 8.67 -4.16 12.26
N THR A 212 9.15 -5.37 12.40
CA THR A 212 8.39 -6.58 12.13
C THR A 212 7.59 -7.02 13.37
N TRP A 213 6.63 -7.93 13.16
CA TRP A 213 5.88 -8.52 14.27
C TRP A 213 6.80 -9.26 15.26
N ASP A 214 7.84 -9.94 14.75
CA ASP A 214 8.81 -10.65 15.60
C ASP A 214 9.62 -9.67 16.48
N ILE A 215 9.99 -8.50 15.95
CA ILE A 215 10.65 -7.43 16.75
C ILE A 215 9.71 -6.96 17.86
N ILE A 216 8.43 -6.74 17.57
CA ILE A 216 7.44 -6.31 18.56
C ILE A 216 7.31 -7.36 19.67
N GLN A 217 7.16 -8.64 19.31
CA GLN A 217 7.02 -9.75 20.26
C GLN A 217 8.27 -9.94 21.11
N ALA A 218 9.47 -9.84 20.51
CA ALA A 218 10.74 -10.00 21.23
C ALA A 218 11.05 -8.82 22.16
N ASN A 219 10.35 -7.69 22.03
CA ASN A 219 10.57 -6.45 22.78
C ASN A 219 9.25 -5.90 23.34
N ILE A 220 8.43 -6.77 23.94
CA ILE A 220 7.08 -6.42 24.40
C ILE A 220 7.08 -5.36 25.52
N ASP A 221 8.20 -5.18 26.20
CA ASP A 221 8.43 -4.17 27.23
C ASP A 221 8.53 -2.75 26.71
N LYS A 222 8.71 -2.56 25.40
CA LYS A 222 8.82 -1.24 24.78
C LYS A 222 7.44 -0.58 24.66
N PRO A 223 7.38 0.76 24.66
CA PRO A 223 6.12 1.50 24.63
C PRO A 223 5.50 1.54 23.23
N TRP A 224 5.22 0.37 22.67
CA TRP A 224 4.58 0.22 21.35
C TRP A 224 3.21 0.91 21.33
N ASP A 225 2.92 1.63 20.25
CA ASP A 225 1.61 2.24 20.01
C ASP A 225 0.78 1.38 19.04
N TRP A 226 -0.36 0.89 19.50
CA TRP A 226 -1.22 0.00 18.71
C TRP A 226 -1.84 0.68 17.48
N ARG A 227 -1.95 2.01 17.47
CA ARG A 227 -2.36 2.77 16.27
C ARG A 227 -1.27 2.67 15.21
N GLY A 228 0.01 2.84 15.59
CA GLY A 228 1.15 2.66 14.71
C GLY A 228 1.28 1.22 14.25
N ILE A 229 1.21 0.23 15.16
CA ILE A 229 1.24 -1.20 14.80
C ILE A 229 0.15 -1.52 13.78
N SER A 230 -1.07 -1.02 13.97
CA SER A 230 -2.19 -1.30 13.05
C SER A 230 -1.96 -0.76 11.63
N ARG A 231 -1.17 0.31 11.46
CA ARG A 231 -0.76 0.83 10.15
C ARG A 231 0.46 0.14 9.56
N ASN A 232 1.23 -0.56 10.41
CA ASN A 232 2.48 -1.15 9.98
C ASN A 232 2.23 -2.20 8.89
N ARG A 233 2.91 -2.05 7.75
CA ARG A 233 2.76 -2.95 6.58
C ARG A 233 3.23 -4.39 6.83
N ASN A 234 3.94 -4.66 7.93
CA ASN A 234 4.30 -6.02 8.33
C ASN A 234 3.15 -6.76 9.06
N ILE A 235 2.06 -6.04 9.37
CA ILE A 235 0.87 -6.60 9.99
C ILE A 235 -0.11 -7.04 8.90
N ASN A 236 -0.42 -8.33 8.87
CA ASN A 236 -1.36 -8.94 7.95
C ASN A 236 -2.55 -9.55 8.71
N TRP A 237 -3.51 -10.07 7.96
CA TRP A 237 -4.72 -10.67 8.53
C TRP A 237 -4.44 -11.87 9.43
N ASP A 238 -3.45 -12.71 9.13
CA ASP A 238 -3.10 -13.89 9.93
C ASP A 238 -2.59 -13.47 11.32
N ILE A 239 -1.75 -12.41 11.39
CA ILE A 239 -1.28 -11.85 12.67
C ILE A 239 -2.46 -11.34 13.50
N ILE A 240 -3.37 -10.59 12.89
CA ILE A 240 -4.52 -10.02 13.59
C ILE A 240 -5.44 -11.13 14.10
N LYS A 241 -5.77 -12.09 13.26
CA LYS A 241 -6.66 -13.21 13.59
C LYS A 241 -6.14 -14.03 14.78
N ASN A 242 -4.81 -14.21 14.86
CA ASN A 242 -4.17 -14.97 15.95
C ASN A 242 -3.95 -14.12 17.21
N ASN A 243 -4.23 -12.81 17.17
CA ASN A 243 -4.00 -11.87 18.26
C ASN A 243 -5.20 -10.91 18.41
N MET A 244 -6.43 -11.43 18.34
CA MET A 244 -7.66 -10.61 18.42
C MET A 244 -7.88 -9.97 19.78
N ASP A 245 -7.15 -10.41 20.82
CA ASP A 245 -7.13 -9.85 22.16
C ASP A 245 -6.39 -8.51 22.27
N LYS A 246 -5.63 -8.14 21.25
CA LYS A 246 -4.84 -6.91 21.23
C LYS A 246 -5.67 -5.66 20.86
N SER A 247 -5.18 -4.51 21.24
CA SER A 247 -5.85 -3.21 21.07
C SER A 247 -5.75 -2.67 19.62
N TRP A 248 -6.16 -3.45 18.61
CA TRP A 248 -6.12 -3.05 17.22
C TRP A 248 -6.97 -1.80 16.94
N CYS A 249 -6.40 -0.86 16.18
CA CYS A 249 -7.10 0.31 15.67
C CYS A 249 -7.70 -0.02 14.28
N TRP A 250 -9.01 -0.27 14.22
CA TRP A 250 -9.69 -0.70 12.98
C TRP A 250 -9.65 0.34 11.87
N ASP A 251 -9.66 1.63 12.20
CA ASP A 251 -9.45 2.70 11.24
C ASP A 251 -8.10 2.56 10.52
N ASN A 252 -7.03 2.35 11.32
CA ASN A 252 -5.68 2.21 10.80
C ASN A 252 -5.47 0.88 10.07
N LEU A 253 -6.11 -0.20 10.54
CA LEU A 253 -6.13 -1.49 9.82
C LEU A 253 -6.81 -1.36 8.46
N SER A 254 -7.88 -0.58 8.35
CA SER A 254 -8.57 -0.33 7.08
C SER A 254 -7.66 0.33 6.03
N ASP A 255 -6.69 1.14 6.48
CA ASP A 255 -5.69 1.79 5.64
C ASP A 255 -4.46 0.92 5.34
N ASN A 256 -4.24 -0.14 6.13
CA ASN A 256 -3.04 -0.96 6.01
C ASN A 256 -3.01 -1.70 4.65
N PRO A 257 -1.99 -1.48 3.81
CA PRO A 257 -1.93 -2.07 2.47
C PRO A 257 -1.79 -3.61 2.49
N ASN A 258 -1.33 -4.19 3.59
CA ASN A 258 -1.08 -5.63 3.69
C ASN A 258 -2.15 -6.40 4.46
N ILE A 259 -3.21 -5.71 4.91
CA ILE A 259 -4.30 -6.34 5.68
C ILE A 259 -4.95 -7.52 4.95
N PHE A 260 -5.07 -7.45 3.63
CA PHE A 260 -5.65 -8.50 2.79
C PHE A 260 -4.60 -9.29 2.01
N GLU A 261 -3.29 -9.09 2.28
CA GLU A 261 -2.27 -9.88 1.62
C GLU A 261 -2.28 -11.33 2.14
N LEU A 262 -2.26 -12.26 1.19
CA LEU A 262 -2.17 -13.68 1.50
C LEU A 262 -0.76 -14.03 1.98
N SER A 263 -0.65 -14.74 3.08
CA SER A 263 0.63 -15.30 3.55
C SER A 263 1.24 -16.23 2.50
N THR A 264 2.57 -16.40 2.55
CA THR A 264 3.28 -17.34 1.67
C THR A 264 2.71 -18.76 1.77
N ASN A 265 2.41 -19.21 2.99
CA ASN A 265 1.82 -20.53 3.22
C ASN A 265 0.44 -20.65 2.55
N LYS A 266 -0.41 -19.61 2.66
CA LYS A 266 -1.72 -19.60 2.00
C LYS A 266 -1.62 -19.57 0.48
N LYS A 267 -0.67 -18.83 -0.08
CA LYS A 267 -0.37 -18.87 -1.53
C LYS A 267 0.06 -20.25 -2.01
N ILE A 268 0.88 -20.97 -1.21
CA ILE A 268 1.30 -22.36 -1.50
C ILE A 268 0.09 -23.31 -1.46
N GLU A 269 -0.77 -23.19 -0.47
CA GLU A 269 -2.01 -23.98 -0.34
C GLU A 269 -2.90 -23.79 -1.57
N ILE A 270 -3.21 -22.55 -1.95
CA ILE A 270 -3.98 -22.20 -3.14
C ILE A 270 -3.33 -22.75 -4.42
N ALA A 271 -2.01 -22.68 -4.54
CA ALA A 271 -1.31 -23.25 -5.68
C ALA A 271 -1.45 -24.78 -5.74
N ARG A 272 -1.38 -25.48 -4.61
CA ARG A 272 -1.60 -26.94 -4.55
C ARG A 272 -3.02 -27.29 -5.00
N GLU A 273 -4.03 -26.57 -4.52
CA GLU A 273 -5.42 -26.74 -4.94
C GLU A 273 -5.59 -26.53 -6.45
N TYR A 274 -5.03 -25.46 -6.99
CA TYR A 274 -5.06 -25.15 -8.42
C TYR A 274 -4.45 -26.27 -9.26
N PHE A 275 -3.26 -26.78 -8.90
CA PHE A 275 -2.62 -27.86 -9.62
C PHE A 275 -3.36 -29.20 -9.47
N ALA A 276 -3.97 -29.46 -8.31
CA ALA A 276 -4.82 -30.62 -8.11
C ALA A 276 -6.03 -30.60 -9.05
N GLN A 277 -6.74 -29.46 -9.11
CA GLN A 277 -7.87 -29.25 -10.03
C GLN A 277 -7.44 -29.43 -11.50
N LYS A 278 -6.28 -28.85 -11.90
CA LYS A 278 -5.75 -29.00 -13.26
C LYS A 278 -5.42 -30.45 -13.61
N ARG A 279 -4.89 -31.23 -12.64
CA ARG A 279 -4.61 -32.66 -12.81
C ARG A 279 -5.90 -33.45 -13.02
N ILE A 280 -6.93 -33.19 -12.20
CA ILE A 280 -8.25 -33.82 -12.33
C ILE A 280 -8.86 -33.54 -13.71
N VAL A 281 -8.89 -32.26 -14.12
CA VAL A 281 -9.43 -31.84 -15.42
C VAL A 281 -8.68 -32.50 -16.58
N ARG A 282 -7.35 -32.59 -16.51
CA ARG A 282 -6.54 -33.25 -17.53
C ARG A 282 -6.87 -34.74 -17.60
N HIS A 283 -6.87 -35.42 -16.48
CA HIS A 283 -7.18 -36.83 -16.41
C HIS A 283 -8.59 -37.14 -16.91
N TRP A 284 -9.57 -36.30 -16.55
CA TRP A 284 -10.94 -36.40 -17.05
C TRP A 284 -11.03 -36.24 -18.56
N ARG A 285 -10.31 -35.28 -19.17
CA ARG A 285 -10.23 -35.11 -20.62
C ARG A 285 -9.62 -36.34 -21.33
N GLU A 286 -8.55 -36.88 -20.76
CA GLU A 286 -7.90 -38.08 -21.23
C GLU A 286 -8.89 -39.29 -21.22
N CYS A 287 -9.69 -39.42 -20.16
CA CYS A 287 -10.70 -40.45 -20.04
C CYS A 287 -11.86 -40.27 -21.02
N ILE A 288 -12.34 -39.04 -21.27
CA ILE A 288 -13.42 -38.78 -22.24
C ILE A 288 -12.97 -39.05 -23.69
N SER A 289 -11.72 -38.73 -24.03
CA SER A 289 -11.19 -38.86 -25.38
C SER A 289 -10.83 -40.30 -25.74
N ASN A 290 -10.77 -41.22 -24.77
CA ASN A 290 -10.37 -42.61 -25.01
C ASN A 290 -11.55 -43.58 -24.76
N PRO A 291 -12.10 -44.23 -25.82
CA PRO A 291 -13.25 -45.15 -25.73
C PRO A 291 -13.04 -46.32 -24.75
N ALA A 292 -11.81 -46.72 -24.47
CA ALA A 292 -11.49 -47.79 -23.55
C ALA A 292 -11.85 -47.42 -22.08
N TYR A 293 -12.10 -46.12 -21.79
CA TYR A 293 -12.38 -45.62 -20.44
C TYR A 293 -13.86 -45.30 -20.17
N LEU A 294 -14.81 -45.81 -20.97
CA LEU A 294 -16.27 -45.57 -20.78
C LEU A 294 -16.76 -45.88 -19.35
N VAL A 295 -16.17 -46.85 -18.68
CA VAL A 295 -16.48 -47.19 -17.27
C VAL A 295 -15.91 -46.16 -16.33
N CYS A 296 -14.72 -45.62 -16.59
CA CYS A 296 -14.10 -44.53 -15.86
C CYS A 296 -14.84 -43.19 -15.99
N GLN A 297 -15.38 -42.91 -17.19
CA GLN A 297 -16.18 -41.71 -17.45
C GLN A 297 -17.41 -41.63 -16.54
N ARG A 298 -18.15 -42.75 -16.42
CA ARG A 298 -19.34 -42.81 -15.56
C ARG A 298 -19.01 -42.69 -14.05
N ARG A 299 -17.86 -43.20 -13.65
CA ARG A 299 -17.39 -43.10 -12.28
C ARG A 299 -16.94 -41.68 -11.93
N LEU A 300 -16.14 -41.07 -12.79
CA LEU A 300 -15.64 -39.68 -12.60
C LEU A 300 -16.76 -38.65 -12.69
N ILE A 301 -17.76 -38.81 -13.55
CA ILE A 301 -18.95 -37.96 -13.58
C ILE A 301 -19.71 -38.02 -12.25
N ARG A 302 -19.83 -39.20 -11.66
CA ARG A 302 -20.48 -39.40 -10.38
C ARG A 302 -19.68 -38.76 -9.24
N GLU A 303 -18.37 -39.02 -9.17
CA GLU A 303 -17.47 -38.45 -8.19
C GLU A 303 -17.38 -36.92 -8.30
N PHE A 304 -17.51 -36.36 -9.52
CA PHE A 304 -17.53 -34.90 -9.74
C PHE A 304 -18.86 -34.27 -9.34
N GLN A 305 -19.99 -35.00 -9.51
CA GLN A 305 -21.31 -34.55 -9.07
C GLN A 305 -21.47 -34.57 -7.53
N GLU A 306 -20.70 -35.43 -6.83
CA GLU A 306 -20.67 -35.53 -5.39
C GLU A 306 -19.75 -34.45 -4.73
N LEU A 307 -18.92 -33.75 -5.53
CA LEU A 307 -17.98 -32.71 -5.08
C LEU A 307 -18.46 -31.26 -5.33
N ILE A 308 -19.60 -31.09 -6.04
CA ILE A 308 -20.30 -29.84 -6.30
C ILE A 308 -21.56 -29.74 -5.44
#